data_4fa4fa8cafeb67410019c5f1c6c880ca
#
_entry.id   4fa4fa8cafeb67410019c5f1c6c880ca
#
_cell.length_a   1.000
_cell.length_b   1.000
_cell.length_c   1.000
_cell.angle_alpha   90.00
_cell.angle_beta   90.00
_cell.angle_gamma   90.00
#
_symmetry.space_group_name_H-M   'P 1'
#
loop_
_entity.id
_entity.type
_entity.pdbx_description
1 polymer ?
#
loop_
_entity_poly.entity_id
_entity_poly.type
_entity_poly.pdbx_seq_one_letter_code
_entity_poly.pdbx_strand_id
1 'polypeptide(L)'
;ARAAAAKGHHMVLSTMSSTSVEAVSEARGAPIWHQLYATDRWEYTVAMLARAEAAGCTSVCLTIDLPGGRNTETDAVLRREDTRNCASCHVGQSKPMFEGFDMSGVLTSDAAMTWSVIARMKEVTDMNIVIKGVEVAADAALAVQFGADAIWASNHGGRATETGRGTIECLPEIVAAVNGRIPIIVDGGFRRGTDIYKALAMGASAVGIGRPYCFGLGAFGQAGVERVLDLLNRELLITMRGSGTPTIDSIGPDYVLDAGYRVPRGRLGRELL
;
A
#
# COMPACT_ATOMS: atom_id res chain seq x y z
N ALA A 1 5.17 -5.48 13.01
CA ALA A 1 5.10 -4.46 14.07
C ALA A 1 6.49 -4.20 14.66
N ARG A 2 7.09 -5.14 15.40
CA ARG A 2 8.37 -4.96 16.10
C ARG A 2 9.52 -4.45 15.20
N ALA A 3 9.66 -4.97 13.99
CA ALA A 3 10.68 -4.49 13.04
C ALA A 3 10.41 -3.04 12.61
N ALA A 4 9.16 -2.68 12.35
CA ALA A 4 8.78 -1.30 12.03
C ALA A 4 9.05 -0.35 13.22
N ALA A 5 8.80 -0.81 14.46
CA ALA A 5 9.16 -0.09 15.69
C ALA A 5 10.67 0.14 15.78
N ALA A 6 11.46 -0.92 15.65
CA ALA A 6 12.94 -0.88 15.76
C ALA A 6 13.59 0.03 14.71
N LYS A 7 12.97 0.18 13.54
CA LYS A 7 13.49 0.98 12.42
C LYS A 7 12.78 2.33 12.23
N GLY A 8 11.83 2.69 13.09
CA GLY A 8 11.09 3.95 12.99
C GLY A 8 10.19 4.05 11.75
N HIS A 9 9.84 2.92 11.14
CA HIS A 9 9.00 2.91 9.96
C HIS A 9 7.52 2.81 10.31
N HIS A 10 6.69 3.39 9.43
CA HIS A 10 5.24 3.26 9.50
C HIS A 10 4.81 1.85 9.08
N MET A 11 3.63 1.41 9.56
CA MET A 11 3.04 0.16 9.10
C MET A 11 1.52 0.27 8.95
N VAL A 12 1.00 -0.56 8.06
CA VAL A 12 -0.43 -0.70 7.81
C VAL A 12 -0.82 -2.14 8.09
N LEU A 13 -1.85 -2.33 8.92
CA LEU A 13 -2.36 -3.65 9.27
C LEU A 13 -3.56 -4.00 8.40
N SER A 14 -3.53 -5.19 7.81
CA SER A 14 -4.65 -5.70 7.01
C SER A 14 -5.84 -6.13 7.87
N THR A 15 -7.06 -5.86 7.40
CA THR A 15 -8.30 -6.48 7.91
C THR A 15 -8.18 -8.01 8.04
N MET A 16 -7.46 -8.63 7.11
CA MET A 16 -7.29 -10.08 7.05
C MET A 16 -6.15 -10.61 7.92
N SER A 17 -5.59 -9.77 8.81
CA SER A 17 -4.58 -10.21 9.77
C SER A 17 -5.11 -11.31 10.70
N SER A 18 -4.25 -12.24 11.08
CA SER A 18 -4.51 -13.24 12.11
C SER A 18 -4.10 -12.79 13.52
N THR A 19 -3.57 -11.56 13.63
CA THR A 19 -3.24 -10.91 14.91
C THR A 19 -4.12 -9.67 15.05
N SER A 20 -4.65 -9.44 16.24
CA SER A 20 -5.57 -8.34 16.48
C SER A 20 -4.90 -6.97 16.31
N VAL A 21 -5.70 -5.96 16.00
CA VAL A 21 -5.21 -4.59 15.82
C VAL A 21 -4.61 -4.05 17.10
N GLU A 22 -5.17 -4.41 18.25
CA GLU A 22 -4.69 -4.03 19.58
C GLU A 22 -3.28 -4.56 19.83
N ALA A 23 -3.08 -5.87 19.65
CA ALA A 23 -1.78 -6.51 19.86
C ALA A 23 -0.70 -5.98 18.87
N VAL A 24 -1.10 -5.64 17.66
CA VAL A 24 -0.17 -5.08 16.67
C VAL A 24 0.18 -3.63 16.99
N SER A 25 -0.79 -2.81 17.42
CA SER A 25 -0.55 -1.44 17.89
C SER A 25 0.38 -1.43 19.12
N GLU A 26 0.13 -2.28 20.10
CA GLU A 26 1.00 -2.45 21.25
C GLU A 26 2.43 -2.84 20.83
N ALA A 27 2.57 -3.86 19.99
CA ALA A 27 3.86 -4.33 19.51
C ALA A 27 4.60 -3.30 18.63
N ARG A 28 3.90 -2.34 18.02
CA ARG A 28 4.47 -1.22 17.26
C ARG A 28 4.92 -0.10 18.19
N GLY A 29 4.22 0.13 19.30
CA GLY A 29 4.50 1.17 20.28
C GLY A 29 4.31 2.61 19.76
N ALA A 30 3.57 2.77 18.65
CA ALA A 30 3.19 4.04 18.05
C ALA A 30 2.00 3.81 17.09
N PRO A 31 1.26 4.87 16.70
CA PRO A 31 0.13 4.75 15.81
C PRO A 31 0.45 3.96 14.54
N ILE A 32 -0.49 3.11 14.14
CA ILE A 32 -0.48 2.37 12.88
C ILE A 32 -1.66 2.82 12.03
N TRP A 33 -1.65 2.42 10.76
CA TRP A 33 -2.83 2.54 9.91
C TRP A 33 -3.52 1.19 9.78
N HIS A 34 -4.83 1.22 9.59
CA HIS A 34 -5.62 0.03 9.34
C HIS A 34 -6.04 -0.04 7.86
N GLN A 35 -5.74 -1.16 7.18
CA GLN A 35 -6.29 -1.40 5.85
C GLN A 35 -7.64 -2.08 5.98
N LEU A 36 -8.67 -1.48 5.40
CA LEU A 36 -10.05 -1.87 5.47
C LEU A 36 -10.52 -2.50 4.16
N TYR A 37 -11.16 -3.64 4.26
CA TYR A 37 -12.15 -4.11 3.30
C TYR A 37 -13.53 -3.82 3.90
N ALA A 38 -14.25 -2.85 3.31
CA ALA A 38 -15.62 -2.57 3.73
C ALA A 38 -16.52 -3.73 3.33
N THR A 39 -17.31 -4.23 4.26
CA THR A 39 -18.26 -5.30 4.00
C THR A 39 -19.56 -4.77 3.41
N ASP A 40 -20.37 -5.64 2.80
CA ASP A 40 -21.74 -5.33 2.36
C ASP A 40 -22.71 -5.11 3.54
N ARG A 41 -22.24 -5.31 4.77
CA ARG A 41 -22.93 -4.98 6.03
C ARG A 41 -22.30 -3.73 6.64
N TRP A 42 -22.95 -2.59 6.46
CA TRP A 42 -22.39 -1.30 6.91
C TRP A 42 -22.12 -1.27 8.41
N GLU A 43 -22.99 -1.88 9.21
CA GLU A 43 -22.82 -1.99 10.66
C GLU A 43 -21.51 -2.71 11.06
N TYR A 44 -21.08 -3.69 10.28
CA TYR A 44 -19.79 -4.37 10.53
C TYR A 44 -18.62 -3.47 10.15
N THR A 45 -18.76 -2.74 9.04
CA THR A 45 -17.77 -1.74 8.64
C THR A 45 -17.60 -0.67 9.72
N VAL A 46 -18.69 -0.15 10.29
CA VAL A 46 -18.65 0.83 11.39
C VAL A 46 -17.98 0.23 12.62
N ALA A 47 -18.31 -0.99 13.00
CA ALA A 47 -17.71 -1.64 14.16
C ALA A 47 -16.20 -1.89 13.98
N MET A 48 -15.76 -2.24 12.77
CA MET A 48 -14.33 -2.38 12.44
C MET A 48 -13.58 -1.05 12.51
N LEU A 49 -14.19 0.03 12.03
CA LEU A 49 -13.63 1.39 12.13
C LEU A 49 -13.46 1.80 13.59
N ALA A 50 -14.53 1.67 14.39
CA ALA A 50 -14.50 2.00 15.82
C ALA A 50 -13.42 1.19 16.57
N ARG A 51 -13.28 -0.11 16.24
CA ARG A 51 -12.26 -0.97 16.85
C ARG A 51 -10.85 -0.52 16.48
N ALA A 52 -10.61 -0.20 15.20
CA ALA A 52 -9.30 0.27 14.74
C ALA A 52 -8.92 1.60 15.39
N GLU A 53 -9.87 2.53 15.48
CA GLU A 53 -9.67 3.84 16.11
C GLU A 53 -9.40 3.70 17.63
N ALA A 54 -10.17 2.87 18.33
CA ALA A 54 -9.96 2.58 19.73
C ALA A 54 -8.57 1.93 20.01
N ALA A 55 -8.03 1.18 19.04
CA ALA A 55 -6.67 0.63 19.11
C ALA A 55 -5.57 1.65 18.78
N GLY A 56 -5.92 2.92 18.54
CA GLY A 56 -4.98 4.01 18.27
C GLY A 56 -4.55 4.13 16.81
N CYS A 57 -5.29 3.55 15.86
CA CYS A 57 -5.06 3.82 14.45
C CYS A 57 -5.40 5.26 14.11
N THR A 58 -4.54 5.92 13.32
CA THR A 58 -4.73 7.33 12.90
C THR A 58 -5.29 7.47 11.50
N SER A 59 -5.27 6.40 10.73
CA SER A 59 -5.77 6.40 9.36
C SER A 59 -6.33 5.03 8.99
N VAL A 60 -7.33 5.05 8.12
CA VAL A 60 -7.90 3.85 7.51
C VAL A 60 -7.66 3.88 6.01
N CYS A 61 -7.11 2.77 5.48
CA CYS A 61 -6.87 2.60 4.05
C CYS A 61 -8.01 1.77 3.45
N LEU A 62 -9.05 2.44 2.95
CA LEU A 62 -10.14 1.77 2.26
C LEU A 62 -9.65 1.21 0.92
N THR A 63 -9.72 -0.10 0.78
CA THR A 63 -9.27 -0.80 -0.43
C THR A 63 -10.42 -0.98 -1.40
N ILE A 64 -10.26 -0.47 -2.62
CA ILE A 64 -11.30 -0.42 -3.66
C ILE A 64 -11.00 -1.27 -4.89
N ASP A 65 -9.84 -1.91 -4.96
CA ASP A 65 -9.36 -2.63 -6.14
C ASP A 65 -9.75 -4.13 -6.18
N LEU A 66 -10.58 -4.59 -5.25
CA LEU A 66 -10.99 -6.00 -5.13
C LEU A 66 -12.51 -6.22 -4.92
N PRO A 67 -13.42 -5.41 -5.45
CA PRO A 67 -14.84 -5.57 -5.19
C PRO A 67 -15.42 -6.86 -5.79
N GLY A 68 -14.87 -7.35 -6.88
CA GLY A 68 -15.26 -8.61 -7.53
C GLY A 68 -14.41 -9.84 -7.16
N GLY A 69 -13.50 -9.70 -6.18
CA GLY A 69 -12.49 -10.71 -5.92
C GLY A 69 -11.33 -10.66 -6.91
N ARG A 70 -10.63 -11.77 -7.09
CA ARG A 70 -9.50 -11.86 -8.03
C ARG A 70 -9.41 -13.26 -8.65
N ASN A 71 -8.92 -13.29 -9.88
CA ASN A 71 -8.52 -14.54 -10.51
C ASN A 71 -7.11 -14.91 -10.03
N THR A 72 -7.00 -16.05 -9.33
CA THR A 72 -5.74 -16.51 -8.72
C THR A 72 -5.33 -17.87 -9.33
N GLU A 73 -5.20 -17.93 -10.66
CA GLU A 73 -4.88 -19.17 -11.40
C GLU A 73 -3.62 -19.86 -10.86
N THR A 74 -2.54 -19.10 -10.66
CA THR A 74 -1.29 -19.65 -10.11
C THR A 74 -1.50 -20.25 -8.72
N ASP A 75 -2.26 -19.58 -7.84
CA ASP A 75 -2.60 -20.10 -6.52
C ASP A 75 -3.46 -21.37 -6.62
N ALA A 76 -4.41 -21.40 -7.56
CA ALA A 76 -5.25 -22.58 -7.80
C ALA A 76 -4.43 -23.78 -8.29
N VAL A 77 -3.45 -23.56 -9.16
CA VAL A 77 -2.52 -24.59 -9.63
C VAL A 77 -1.66 -25.08 -8.48
N LEU A 78 -1.01 -24.15 -7.74
CA LEU A 78 -0.14 -24.50 -6.62
C LEU A 78 -0.88 -25.28 -5.52
N ARG A 79 -2.14 -24.94 -5.23
CA ARG A 79 -2.97 -25.65 -4.26
C ARG A 79 -3.29 -27.08 -4.66
N ARG A 80 -3.41 -27.37 -5.96
CA ARG A 80 -3.62 -28.73 -6.45
C ARG A 80 -2.39 -29.63 -6.26
N GLU A 81 -1.21 -29.02 -6.35
CA GLU A 81 0.09 -29.71 -6.26
C GLU A 81 0.64 -29.73 -4.84
N ASP A 82 0.06 -28.93 -3.93
CA ASP A 82 0.54 -28.80 -2.55
C ASP A 82 0.12 -30.03 -1.73
N THR A 83 1.08 -30.91 -1.49
CA THR A 83 0.90 -32.10 -0.66
C THR A 83 1.18 -31.87 0.82
N ARG A 84 1.53 -30.64 1.21
CA ARG A 84 1.83 -30.29 2.60
C ARG A 84 0.55 -30.30 3.42
N ASN A 85 0.57 -30.99 4.54
CA ASN A 85 -0.52 -30.92 5.52
C ASN A 85 -0.30 -29.72 6.45
N CYS A 86 -0.72 -28.55 6.03
CA CYS A 86 -0.66 -27.33 6.84
C CYS A 86 -1.88 -27.12 7.76
N ALA A 87 -2.76 -28.11 7.86
CA ALA A 87 -4.00 -28.01 8.64
C ALA A 87 -3.73 -27.60 10.10
N SER A 88 -2.69 -28.14 10.73
CA SER A 88 -2.30 -27.79 12.10
C SER A 88 -1.82 -26.34 12.26
N CYS A 89 -1.25 -25.74 11.21
CA CYS A 89 -0.78 -24.34 11.22
C CYS A 89 -1.90 -23.35 10.90
N HIS A 90 -3.00 -23.81 10.27
CA HIS A 90 -4.07 -22.96 9.77
C HIS A 90 -5.44 -23.25 10.41
N VAL A 91 -5.55 -24.28 11.26
CA VAL A 91 -6.76 -24.57 12.03
C VAL A 91 -7.05 -23.42 12.99
N GLY A 92 -8.26 -22.90 12.92
CA GLY A 92 -8.71 -21.83 13.81
C GLY A 92 -8.05 -20.48 13.59
N GLN A 93 -7.52 -20.20 12.40
CA GLN A 93 -7.13 -18.84 12.05
C GLN A 93 -8.36 -17.94 12.03
N SER A 94 -8.74 -17.49 13.22
CA SER A 94 -9.70 -16.41 13.34
C SER A 94 -9.15 -15.18 12.61
N LYS A 95 -10.03 -14.38 12.07
CA LYS A 95 -9.73 -13.02 11.66
C LYS A 95 -10.20 -12.12 12.78
N PRO A 96 -9.32 -11.70 13.70
CA PRO A 96 -9.75 -10.98 14.91
C PRO A 96 -10.59 -9.76 14.61
N MET A 97 -10.41 -9.13 13.43
CA MET A 97 -11.23 -7.99 13.03
C MET A 97 -12.71 -8.35 12.85
N PHE A 98 -13.03 -9.60 12.56
CA PHE A 98 -14.41 -10.09 12.42
C PHE A 98 -14.94 -10.80 13.68
N GLU A 99 -14.21 -10.76 14.77
CA GLU A 99 -14.62 -11.39 16.02
C GLU A 99 -15.94 -10.79 16.52
N GLY A 100 -16.89 -11.65 16.84
CA GLY A 100 -18.24 -11.24 17.26
C GLY A 100 -19.22 -10.99 16.11
N PHE A 101 -18.79 -11.10 14.85
CA PHE A 101 -19.67 -10.97 13.70
C PHE A 101 -20.10 -12.33 13.15
N ASP A 102 -21.37 -12.45 12.76
CA ASP A 102 -21.80 -13.55 11.92
C ASP A 102 -21.44 -13.25 10.46
N MET A 103 -20.36 -13.86 9.99
CA MET A 103 -19.86 -13.67 8.63
C MET A 103 -20.55 -14.56 7.59
N SER A 104 -21.60 -15.30 7.96
CA SER A 104 -22.35 -16.15 7.03
C SER A 104 -23.04 -15.29 5.96
N GLY A 105 -22.66 -15.51 4.69
CA GLY A 105 -23.19 -14.76 3.55
C GLY A 105 -22.75 -13.30 3.47
N VAL A 106 -21.80 -12.86 4.29
CA VAL A 106 -21.25 -11.50 4.25
C VAL A 106 -20.13 -11.42 3.22
N LEU A 107 -20.21 -10.44 2.33
CA LEU A 107 -19.12 -10.11 1.42
C LEU A 107 -18.08 -9.25 2.15
N THR A 108 -16.85 -9.70 2.19
CA THR A 108 -15.74 -8.98 2.82
C THR A 108 -15.20 -7.82 1.96
N SER A 109 -15.81 -7.59 0.80
CA SER A 109 -15.56 -6.42 -0.04
C SER A 109 -16.88 -6.10 -0.74
N ASP A 110 -17.43 -4.92 -0.44
CA ASP A 110 -18.73 -4.50 -0.99
C ASP A 110 -18.57 -4.10 -2.46
N ALA A 111 -19.14 -4.93 -3.36
CA ALA A 111 -19.12 -4.67 -4.79
C ALA A 111 -20.07 -3.54 -5.23
N ALA A 112 -20.99 -3.13 -4.36
CA ALA A 112 -21.94 -2.03 -4.61
C ALA A 112 -21.44 -0.69 -4.04
N MET A 113 -20.22 -0.65 -3.52
CA MET A 113 -19.62 0.55 -2.94
C MET A 113 -19.51 1.67 -3.96
N THR A 114 -19.92 2.87 -3.58
CA THR A 114 -19.80 4.09 -4.36
C THR A 114 -18.92 5.10 -3.65
N TRP A 115 -18.54 6.17 -4.32
CA TRP A 115 -17.70 7.22 -3.75
C TRP A 115 -18.30 7.90 -2.50
N SER A 116 -19.63 7.83 -2.33
CA SER A 116 -20.30 8.34 -1.12
C SER A 116 -19.88 7.61 0.17
N VAL A 117 -19.22 6.46 0.06
CA VAL A 117 -18.67 5.74 1.22
C VAL A 117 -17.70 6.60 2.01
N ILE A 118 -16.94 7.49 1.36
CA ILE A 118 -16.00 8.39 2.03
C ILE A 118 -16.73 9.30 3.02
N ALA A 119 -17.81 9.94 2.57
CA ALA A 119 -18.62 10.80 3.42
C ALA A 119 -19.23 10.00 4.59
N ARG A 120 -19.79 8.82 4.30
CA ARG A 120 -20.35 7.93 5.34
C ARG A 120 -19.30 7.48 6.36
N MET A 121 -18.07 7.26 5.94
CA MET A 121 -16.97 6.93 6.87
C MET A 121 -16.61 8.13 7.75
N LYS A 122 -16.56 9.33 7.19
CA LYS A 122 -16.28 10.57 7.95
C LYS A 122 -17.36 10.90 9.00
N GLU A 123 -18.56 10.35 8.88
CA GLU A 123 -19.61 10.47 9.89
C GLU A 123 -19.38 9.57 11.12
N VAL A 124 -18.53 8.55 11.00
CA VAL A 124 -18.40 7.49 12.02
C VAL A 124 -16.96 7.27 12.53
N THR A 125 -15.97 8.01 12.02
CA THR A 125 -14.57 7.96 12.49
C THR A 125 -13.86 9.27 12.26
N ASP A 126 -12.96 9.62 13.18
CA ASP A 126 -12.04 10.77 13.06
C ASP A 126 -10.71 10.40 12.38
N MET A 127 -10.51 9.13 12.02
CA MET A 127 -9.32 8.68 11.29
C MET A 127 -9.26 9.32 9.90
N ASN A 128 -8.05 9.60 9.41
CA ASN A 128 -7.87 9.97 8.01
C ASN A 128 -8.27 8.83 7.08
N ILE A 129 -8.96 9.16 5.99
CA ILE A 129 -9.42 8.19 5.00
C ILE A 129 -8.50 8.19 3.79
N VAL A 130 -7.77 7.11 3.62
CA VAL A 130 -6.87 6.87 2.48
C VAL A 130 -7.56 5.93 1.49
N ILE A 131 -7.71 6.34 0.25
CA ILE A 131 -8.30 5.48 -0.80
C ILE A 131 -7.19 4.70 -1.49
N LYS A 132 -7.20 3.38 -1.29
CA LYS A 132 -6.19 2.46 -1.83
C LYS A 132 -6.74 1.64 -2.99
N GLY A 133 -5.94 1.56 -4.07
CA GLY A 133 -6.31 0.82 -5.28
C GLY A 133 -6.67 1.74 -6.44
N VAL A 134 -6.20 2.98 -6.39
CA VAL A 134 -6.41 3.96 -7.47
C VAL A 134 -5.35 3.75 -8.55
N GLU A 135 -5.79 3.59 -9.81
CA GLU A 135 -4.92 3.39 -10.96
C GLU A 135 -5.11 4.42 -12.08
N VAL A 136 -6.17 5.23 -12.02
CA VAL A 136 -6.51 6.19 -13.08
C VAL A 136 -6.78 7.58 -12.54
N ALA A 137 -6.52 8.60 -13.37
CA ALA A 137 -6.73 10.02 -13.05
C ALA A 137 -8.17 10.34 -12.64
N ALA A 138 -9.17 9.71 -13.29
CA ALA A 138 -10.58 9.95 -13.01
C ALA A 138 -10.95 9.55 -11.57
N ASP A 139 -10.50 8.38 -11.12
CA ASP A 139 -10.74 7.91 -9.75
C ASP A 139 -10.00 8.77 -8.72
N ALA A 140 -8.78 9.21 -9.04
CA ALA A 140 -8.03 10.13 -8.21
C ALA A 140 -8.76 11.46 -8.02
N ALA A 141 -9.32 12.01 -9.09
CA ALA A 141 -10.11 13.24 -9.05
C ALA A 141 -11.38 13.08 -8.20
N LEU A 142 -12.10 11.95 -8.37
CA LEU A 142 -13.29 11.63 -7.58
C LEU A 142 -12.97 11.42 -6.09
N ALA A 143 -11.89 10.70 -5.77
CA ALA A 143 -11.46 10.53 -4.38
C ALA A 143 -11.25 11.88 -3.67
N VAL A 144 -10.56 12.82 -4.35
CA VAL A 144 -10.37 14.19 -3.84
C VAL A 144 -11.70 14.92 -3.72
N GLN A 145 -12.56 14.84 -4.73
CA GLN A 145 -13.88 15.51 -4.73
C GLN A 145 -14.76 15.03 -3.58
N PHE A 146 -14.73 13.74 -3.27
CA PHE A 146 -15.50 13.14 -2.18
C PHE A 146 -14.83 13.27 -0.80
N GLY A 147 -13.66 13.93 -0.72
CA GLY A 147 -13.03 14.31 0.53
C GLY A 147 -12.10 13.25 1.13
N ALA A 148 -11.46 12.42 0.32
CA ALA A 148 -10.37 11.57 0.77
C ALA A 148 -9.22 12.42 1.31
N ASP A 149 -8.52 11.93 2.35
CA ASP A 149 -7.39 12.61 2.97
C ASP A 149 -6.06 12.22 2.32
N ALA A 150 -6.00 11.08 1.63
CA ALA A 150 -4.87 10.67 0.81
C ALA A 150 -5.29 9.65 -0.26
N ILE A 151 -4.48 9.51 -1.30
CA ILE A 151 -4.60 8.46 -2.32
C ILE A 151 -3.45 7.47 -2.16
N TRP A 152 -3.75 6.20 -2.35
CA TRP A 152 -2.76 5.15 -2.48
C TRP A 152 -2.87 4.51 -3.87
N ALA A 153 -1.99 4.95 -4.78
CA ALA A 153 -1.86 4.36 -6.11
C ALA A 153 -1.36 2.91 -5.98
N SER A 154 -2.18 1.96 -6.38
CA SER A 154 -1.94 0.53 -6.17
C SER A 154 -2.75 -0.31 -7.14
N ASN A 155 -2.15 -1.37 -7.66
CA ASN A 155 -2.80 -2.47 -8.37
C ASN A 155 -2.69 -3.78 -7.58
N HIS A 156 -2.56 -3.66 -6.24
CA HIS A 156 -2.41 -4.80 -5.33
C HIS A 156 -1.19 -5.68 -5.65
N GLY A 157 -0.14 -5.07 -6.21
CA GLY A 157 1.06 -5.78 -6.65
C GLY A 157 0.85 -6.61 -7.92
N GLY A 158 -0.01 -6.15 -8.82
CA GLY A 158 -0.40 -6.83 -10.06
C GLY A 158 -1.39 -7.98 -9.81
N ARG A 159 -2.22 -7.90 -8.76
CA ARG A 159 -3.13 -8.97 -8.35
C ARG A 159 -4.60 -8.55 -8.37
N ALA A 160 -4.91 -7.31 -8.69
CA ALA A 160 -6.27 -6.77 -8.71
C ALA A 160 -6.78 -6.67 -10.15
N THR A 161 -6.06 -5.97 -10.99
CA THR A 161 -6.45 -5.70 -12.39
C THR A 161 -5.39 -6.23 -13.35
N GLU A 162 -5.80 -6.55 -14.57
CA GLU A 162 -4.93 -6.99 -15.66
C GLU A 162 -4.80 -5.90 -16.74
N THR A 163 -4.64 -4.64 -16.32
CA THR A 163 -4.50 -3.52 -17.25
C THR A 163 -3.17 -3.51 -18.00
N GLY A 164 -2.21 -4.31 -17.58
CA GLY A 164 -0.85 -4.33 -18.13
C GLY A 164 0.02 -3.15 -17.70
N ARG A 165 -0.51 -2.24 -16.85
CA ARG A 165 0.20 -1.05 -16.36
C ARG A 165 0.83 -1.31 -14.99
N GLY A 166 2.07 -0.88 -14.81
CA GLY A 166 2.67 -0.76 -13.48
C GLY A 166 2.14 0.48 -12.78
N THR A 167 2.06 0.44 -11.45
CA THR A 167 1.58 1.60 -10.66
C THR A 167 2.44 2.85 -10.83
N ILE A 168 3.72 2.68 -11.12
CA ILE A 168 4.62 3.79 -11.45
C ILE A 168 4.24 4.47 -12.77
N GLU A 169 3.64 3.76 -13.72
CA GLU A 169 3.15 4.31 -14.98
C GLU A 169 1.81 5.06 -14.80
N CYS A 170 1.04 4.69 -13.79
CA CYS A 170 -0.19 5.39 -13.39
C CYS A 170 0.10 6.67 -12.59
N LEU A 171 1.23 6.73 -11.88
CA LEU A 171 1.54 7.80 -10.95
C LEU A 171 1.48 9.22 -11.57
N PRO A 172 2.04 9.51 -12.76
CA PRO A 172 2.02 10.85 -13.32
C PRO A 172 0.61 11.40 -13.55
N GLU A 173 -0.31 10.59 -14.06
CA GLU A 173 -1.68 11.03 -14.30
C GLU A 173 -2.46 11.24 -12.98
N ILE A 174 -2.19 10.42 -11.97
CA ILE A 174 -2.76 10.57 -10.63
C ILE A 174 -2.24 11.85 -9.98
N VAL A 175 -0.93 12.12 -10.04
CA VAL A 175 -0.31 13.36 -9.52
C VAL A 175 -0.91 14.58 -10.20
N ALA A 176 -1.06 14.57 -11.51
CA ALA A 176 -1.69 15.67 -12.25
C ALA A 176 -3.16 15.88 -11.83
N ALA A 177 -3.93 14.81 -11.67
CA ALA A 177 -5.33 14.88 -11.24
C ALA A 177 -5.49 15.36 -9.81
N VAL A 178 -4.61 14.95 -8.90
CA VAL A 178 -4.61 15.39 -7.50
C VAL A 178 -4.13 16.82 -7.36
N ASN A 179 -3.17 17.23 -8.17
CA ASN A 179 -2.63 18.59 -8.21
C ASN A 179 -2.26 19.16 -6.82
N GLY A 180 -1.52 18.38 -6.03
CA GLY A 180 -1.01 18.77 -4.73
C GLY A 180 -2.04 18.94 -3.61
N ARG A 181 -3.32 18.61 -3.84
CA ARG A 181 -4.40 18.83 -2.86
C ARG A 181 -4.34 17.87 -1.67
N ILE A 182 -3.90 16.65 -1.88
CA ILE A 182 -3.73 15.60 -0.85
C ILE A 182 -2.48 14.76 -1.15
N PRO A 183 -1.89 14.09 -0.15
CA PRO A 183 -0.73 13.22 -0.35
C PRO A 183 -1.06 12.00 -1.23
N ILE A 184 -0.03 11.54 -1.96
CA ILE A 184 -0.11 10.35 -2.80
C ILE A 184 0.92 9.32 -2.32
N ILE A 185 0.45 8.14 -1.96
CA ILE A 185 1.27 6.98 -1.67
C ILE A 185 1.27 6.09 -2.91
N VAL A 186 2.35 5.41 -3.21
CA VAL A 186 2.42 4.44 -4.30
C VAL A 186 3.03 3.14 -3.82
N ASP A 187 2.50 1.99 -4.25
CA ASP A 187 3.09 0.68 -4.07
C ASP A 187 3.18 -0.10 -5.39
N GLY A 188 3.70 -1.29 -5.33
CA GLY A 188 3.83 -2.18 -6.48
C GLY A 188 5.22 -2.13 -7.12
N GLY A 189 5.94 -3.24 -7.04
CA GLY A 189 7.22 -3.41 -7.73
C GLY A 189 8.46 -2.87 -7.04
N PHE A 190 8.36 -2.08 -6.00
CA PHE A 190 9.50 -1.48 -5.30
C PHE A 190 10.43 -2.54 -4.69
N ARG A 191 11.71 -2.52 -5.08
CA ARG A 191 12.75 -3.46 -4.65
C ARG A 191 14.05 -2.78 -4.25
N ARG A 192 14.30 -1.56 -4.74
CA ARG A 192 15.53 -0.81 -4.57
C ARG A 192 15.25 0.59 -4.04
N GLY A 193 16.22 1.19 -3.36
CA GLY A 193 16.13 2.60 -2.98
C GLY A 193 16.02 3.55 -4.16
N THR A 194 16.57 3.18 -5.32
CA THR A 194 16.42 3.92 -6.58
C THR A 194 14.98 3.93 -7.10
N ASP A 195 14.19 2.86 -6.85
CA ASP A 195 12.78 2.84 -7.21
C ASP A 195 12.01 3.85 -6.36
N ILE A 196 12.31 3.88 -5.05
CA ILE A 196 11.72 4.85 -4.12
C ILE A 196 12.05 6.28 -4.55
N TYR A 197 13.33 6.55 -4.85
CA TYR A 197 13.78 7.86 -5.31
C TYR A 197 13.00 8.34 -6.55
N LYS A 198 12.84 7.46 -7.54
CA LYS A 198 12.09 7.79 -8.78
C LYS A 198 10.62 8.10 -8.49
N ALA A 199 9.96 7.32 -7.64
CA ALA A 199 8.58 7.59 -7.28
C ALA A 199 8.40 8.93 -6.57
N LEU A 200 9.31 9.26 -5.64
CA LEU A 200 9.32 10.58 -4.98
C LEU A 200 9.54 11.70 -6.00
N ALA A 201 10.49 11.54 -6.91
CA ALA A 201 10.75 12.50 -7.99
C ALA A 201 9.54 12.71 -8.92
N MET A 202 8.72 11.69 -9.09
CA MET A 202 7.49 11.74 -9.89
C MET A 202 6.27 12.28 -9.11
N GLY A 203 6.44 12.69 -7.86
CA GLY A 203 5.40 13.35 -7.06
C GLY A 203 4.69 12.47 -6.03
N ALA A 204 5.18 11.26 -5.76
CA ALA A 204 4.69 10.50 -4.61
C ALA A 204 5.18 11.12 -3.30
N SER A 205 4.33 11.12 -2.28
CA SER A 205 4.68 11.56 -0.92
C SER A 205 5.34 10.44 -0.12
N ALA A 206 5.01 9.19 -0.41
CA ALA A 206 5.55 8.01 0.25
C ALA A 206 5.43 6.77 -0.65
N VAL A 207 6.18 5.72 -0.28
CA VAL A 207 6.17 4.43 -0.97
C VAL A 207 5.78 3.31 -0.02
N GLY A 208 4.85 2.46 -0.47
CA GLY A 208 4.49 1.22 0.21
C GLY A 208 5.30 0.02 -0.30
N ILE A 209 5.69 -0.88 0.60
CA ILE A 209 6.32 -2.15 0.24
C ILE A 209 5.49 -3.33 0.75
N GLY A 210 5.35 -4.37 -0.06
CA GLY A 210 4.66 -5.61 0.30
C GLY A 210 5.64 -6.80 0.29
N ARG A 211 5.82 -7.44 -0.85
CA ARG A 211 6.65 -8.65 -1.00
C ARG A 211 8.07 -8.55 -0.43
N PRO A 212 8.81 -7.42 -0.48
CA PRO A 212 10.15 -7.35 0.11
C PRO A 212 10.19 -7.70 1.58
N TYR A 213 9.29 -7.13 2.40
CA TYR A 213 9.27 -7.46 3.83
C TYR A 213 8.80 -8.89 4.08
N CYS A 214 7.90 -9.44 3.24
CA CYS A 214 7.47 -10.83 3.35
C CYS A 214 8.63 -11.80 3.12
N PHE A 215 9.48 -11.54 2.13
CA PHE A 215 10.67 -12.35 1.88
C PHE A 215 11.66 -12.25 3.05
N GLY A 216 11.88 -11.04 3.57
CA GLY A 216 12.71 -10.85 4.76
C GLY A 216 12.17 -11.60 5.97
N LEU A 217 10.86 -11.49 6.21
CA LEU A 217 10.18 -12.19 7.31
C LEU A 217 10.31 -13.72 7.17
N GLY A 218 10.06 -14.25 5.98
CA GLY A 218 10.13 -15.69 5.72
C GLY A 218 11.53 -16.26 5.86
N ALA A 219 12.56 -15.48 5.50
CA ALA A 219 13.95 -15.92 5.56
C ALA A 219 14.56 -15.83 6.98
N PHE A 220 14.32 -14.74 7.71
CA PHE A 220 15.03 -14.43 8.95
C PHE A 220 14.14 -13.77 10.02
N GLY A 221 12.83 -13.92 9.94
CA GLY A 221 11.90 -13.35 10.92
C GLY A 221 12.00 -11.82 11.01
N GLN A 222 11.94 -11.31 12.24
CA GLN A 222 12.02 -9.87 12.50
C GLN A 222 13.31 -9.25 11.95
N ALA A 223 14.46 -9.88 12.18
CA ALA A 223 15.76 -9.40 11.70
C ALA A 223 15.81 -9.28 10.17
N GLY A 224 15.15 -10.19 9.45
CA GLY A 224 15.03 -10.13 8.00
C GLY A 224 14.23 -8.92 7.52
N VAL A 225 13.13 -8.58 8.21
CA VAL A 225 12.35 -7.36 7.90
C VAL A 225 13.19 -6.11 8.18
N GLU A 226 13.86 -6.04 9.32
CA GLU A 226 14.74 -4.93 9.66
C GLU A 226 15.83 -4.74 8.60
N ARG A 227 16.44 -5.85 8.15
CA ARG A 227 17.47 -5.81 7.10
C ARG A 227 16.94 -5.29 5.77
N VAL A 228 15.73 -5.68 5.37
CA VAL A 228 15.07 -5.15 4.16
C VAL A 228 14.89 -3.64 4.25
N LEU A 229 14.40 -3.14 5.39
CA LEU A 229 14.21 -1.71 5.62
C LEU A 229 15.55 -0.95 5.59
N ASP A 230 16.59 -1.48 6.22
CA ASP A 230 17.95 -0.90 6.20
C ASP A 230 18.52 -0.83 4.78
N LEU A 231 18.33 -1.88 3.98
CA LEU A 231 18.82 -1.92 2.60
C LEU A 231 18.14 -0.86 1.73
N LEU A 232 16.82 -0.76 1.80
CA LEU A 232 16.05 0.22 1.03
C LEU A 232 16.42 1.65 1.42
N ASN A 233 16.52 1.94 2.73
CA ASN A 233 16.93 3.25 3.22
C ASN A 233 18.35 3.60 2.81
N ARG A 234 19.29 2.65 2.95
CA ARG A 234 20.67 2.87 2.55
C ARG A 234 20.81 3.19 1.06
N GLU A 235 20.09 2.45 0.21
CA GLU A 235 20.11 2.68 -1.24
C GLU A 235 19.48 4.01 -1.62
N LEU A 236 18.36 4.41 -0.95
CA LEU A 236 17.76 5.72 -1.13
C LEU A 236 18.75 6.83 -0.77
N LEU A 237 19.40 6.74 0.38
CA LEU A 237 20.39 7.72 0.82
C LEU A 237 21.61 7.80 -0.13
N ILE A 238 22.08 6.67 -0.66
CA ILE A 238 23.16 6.65 -1.67
C ILE A 238 22.69 7.39 -2.93
N THR A 239 21.46 7.15 -3.39
CA THR A 239 20.92 7.82 -4.57
C THR A 239 20.77 9.31 -4.33
N MET A 240 20.21 9.72 -3.19
CA MET A 240 20.09 11.13 -2.81
C MET A 240 21.45 11.85 -2.78
N ARG A 241 22.46 11.22 -2.19
CA ARG A 241 23.83 11.78 -2.15
C ARG A 241 24.42 11.91 -3.55
N GLY A 242 24.26 10.89 -4.39
CA GLY A 242 24.74 10.90 -5.78
C GLY A 242 24.04 11.95 -6.65
N SER A 243 22.79 12.28 -6.34
CA SER A 243 22.00 13.28 -7.06
C SER A 243 22.10 14.68 -6.46
N GLY A 244 22.79 14.86 -5.32
CA GLY A 244 22.88 16.16 -4.66
C GLY A 244 21.56 16.64 -4.02
N THR A 245 20.66 15.71 -3.66
CA THR A 245 19.36 16.01 -3.02
C THR A 245 19.45 15.71 -1.52
N PRO A 246 19.73 16.70 -0.65
CA PRO A 246 20.00 16.47 0.77
C PRO A 246 18.75 16.14 1.58
N THR A 247 17.56 16.47 1.09
CA THR A 247 16.27 16.20 1.74
C THR A 247 15.29 15.53 0.76
N ILE A 248 14.25 14.89 1.27
CA ILE A 248 13.19 14.31 0.44
C ILE A 248 12.53 15.43 -0.40
N ASP A 249 12.27 16.58 0.17
CA ASP A 249 11.65 17.72 -0.52
C ASP A 249 12.50 18.31 -1.65
N SER A 250 13.81 18.03 -1.66
CA SER A 250 14.71 18.43 -2.74
C SER A 250 14.67 17.48 -3.95
N ILE A 251 13.99 16.36 -3.82
CA ILE A 251 13.82 15.39 -4.91
C ILE A 251 12.71 15.90 -5.83
N GLY A 252 13.02 16.16 -7.09
CA GLY A 252 12.07 16.67 -8.07
C GLY A 252 12.11 15.94 -9.41
N PRO A 253 11.19 16.25 -10.32
CA PRO A 253 11.03 15.56 -11.61
C PRO A 253 12.26 15.67 -12.52
N ASP A 254 13.10 16.69 -12.35
CA ASP A 254 14.31 16.89 -13.13
C ASP A 254 15.36 15.78 -12.95
N TYR A 255 15.23 14.97 -11.89
CA TYR A 255 16.13 13.88 -11.58
C TYR A 255 15.74 12.53 -12.22
N VAL A 256 14.63 12.48 -12.95
CA VAL A 256 14.14 11.26 -13.62
C VAL A 256 13.87 11.54 -15.09
N LEU A 257 14.20 10.55 -15.93
CA LEU A 257 13.87 10.60 -17.35
C LEU A 257 12.68 9.68 -17.63
N ASP A 258 11.76 10.12 -18.48
CA ASP A 258 10.73 9.25 -19.02
C ASP A 258 11.38 8.09 -19.79
N ALA A 259 10.84 6.88 -19.63
CA ALA A 259 11.28 5.68 -20.34
C ALA A 259 11.20 5.84 -21.88
N GLY A 260 10.37 6.76 -22.38
CA GLY A 260 10.30 7.17 -23.77
C GLY A 260 11.46 8.05 -24.26
N TYR A 261 12.25 8.63 -23.33
CA TYR A 261 13.38 9.47 -23.69
C TYR A 261 14.51 8.61 -24.24
N ARG A 262 14.71 8.68 -25.56
CA ARG A 262 15.88 8.12 -26.23
C ARG A 262 16.95 9.20 -26.24
N VAL A 263 18.08 8.97 -25.56
CA VAL A 263 19.28 9.81 -25.74
C VAL A 263 19.60 9.81 -27.23
N PRO A 264 19.60 10.97 -27.93
CA PRO A 264 19.98 11.01 -29.33
C PRO A 264 21.36 10.41 -29.50
N ARG A 265 21.47 9.35 -30.33
CA ARG A 265 22.77 8.74 -30.65
C ARG A 265 23.63 9.74 -31.43
N GLY A 266 24.26 10.64 -30.76
CA GLY A 266 25.11 11.66 -31.45
C GLY A 266 25.72 12.70 -30.52
N ARG A 267 25.23 12.87 -29.31
CA ARG A 267 25.76 13.90 -28.40
C ARG A 267 26.84 13.39 -27.44
N LEU A 268 27.02 12.10 -27.27
CA LEU A 268 28.03 11.53 -26.35
C LEU A 268 29.26 10.90 -27.05
N GLY A 269 29.37 11.04 -28.37
CA GLY A 269 30.35 10.24 -29.13
C GLY A 269 31.57 10.96 -29.66
N ARG A 270 31.70 12.27 -29.53
CA ARG A 270 32.83 12.97 -30.19
C ARG A 270 33.55 14.06 -29.39
N GLU A 271 33.16 14.39 -28.20
CA GLU A 271 33.82 15.47 -27.43
C GLU A 271 34.49 15.03 -26.13
N LEU A 272 34.54 13.72 -25.85
CA LEU A 272 35.22 13.18 -24.65
C LEU A 272 36.20 12.04 -24.93
N LEU A 273 36.77 11.97 -26.14
CA LEU A 273 37.95 11.13 -26.44
C LEU A 273 39.05 11.95 -27.00
#